data_783c7c05f701d8346c7c1b4b0c60c87f
#
_entry.id   783c7c05f701d8346c7c1b4b0c60c87f
#
_cell.length_a   1.000
_cell.length_b   1.000
_cell.length_c   1.000
_cell.angle_alpha   90.00
_cell.angle_beta   90.00
_cell.angle_gamma   90.00
#
_symmetry.space_group_name_H-M   'P 1'
#
loop_
_entity.id
_entity.type
_entity.pdbx_description
1 polymer ?
#
loop_
_entity_poly.entity_id
_entity_poly.type
_entity_poly.pdbx_seq_one_letter_code
_entity_poly.pdbx_strand_id
1 'polypeptide(L)'
;EILTCDWSSDVCSSDLGGPLALRFDTSRGEPASALLARLDASEIARIFKSNGEEPYAARIATAIVARRSVEPIDTSERLASLVASVVPVRFGPPSRIHPATRVFQALRIAVNDELGALETALDGAIGLLAGGGRIVVLTYHSLEDRIVKRAFAAAVRGCICPPRAPACGCGKTPTLRLLHRKPLGAADGEVSSNPRSRKIGRAHV
;
A
#
# COMPACT_ATOMS: atom_id res chain seq x y z
N GLU A 1 20.29 -3.77 -10.74
CA GLU A 1 20.07 -4.63 -9.55
C GLU A 1 18.81 -4.16 -8.86
N ILE A 2 17.77 -4.98 -8.95
CA ILE A 2 16.53 -4.74 -8.20
C ILE A 2 16.83 -5.17 -6.77
N LEU A 3 17.06 -4.23 -5.89
CA LEU A 3 17.13 -4.47 -4.46
C LEU A 3 15.75 -4.92 -3.99
N THR A 4 15.56 -6.23 -3.91
CA THR A 4 14.39 -6.84 -3.27
C THR A 4 14.49 -6.64 -1.76
N CYS A 5 14.12 -5.46 -1.28
CA CYS A 5 13.95 -5.22 0.14
C CYS A 5 12.71 -5.97 0.61
N ASP A 6 12.87 -6.94 1.51
CA ASP A 6 11.77 -7.68 2.13
C ASP A 6 11.02 -6.76 3.11
N TRP A 7 10.07 -6.01 2.60
CA TRP A 7 9.24 -5.07 3.37
C TRP A 7 8.33 -5.72 4.41
N SER A 8 8.38 -7.03 4.52
CA SER A 8 7.45 -7.77 5.36
C SER A 8 7.90 -7.99 6.79
N SER A 9 9.16 -7.80 7.12
CA SER A 9 9.67 -8.10 8.45
C SER A 9 10.57 -7.04 9.08
N ASP A 10 11.27 -6.26 8.28
CA ASP A 10 12.22 -5.30 8.86
C ASP A 10 12.25 -4.05 7.98
N VAL A 11 12.11 -2.89 8.59
CA VAL A 11 12.78 -1.70 8.06
C VAL A 11 14.21 -2.17 7.83
N CYS A 12 14.64 -2.27 6.58
CA CYS A 12 15.91 -2.91 6.26
C CYS A 12 16.99 -2.20 7.08
N SER A 13 17.61 -2.91 8.01
CA SER A 13 18.61 -2.32 8.92
C SER A 13 19.79 -1.71 8.14
N SER A 14 20.00 -2.16 6.90
CA SER A 14 20.99 -1.59 5.97
C SER A 14 20.61 -0.21 5.44
N ASP A 15 19.32 0.17 5.46
CA ASP A 15 18.82 1.43 4.88
C ASP A 15 18.50 2.50 5.93
N LEU A 16 18.58 2.18 7.22
CA LEU A 16 18.26 3.12 8.30
C LEU A 16 19.22 4.33 8.33
N GLY A 17 20.47 4.18 7.91
CA GLY A 17 21.44 5.28 7.82
C GLY A 17 21.36 6.11 6.53
N GLY A 18 20.51 5.70 5.58
CA GLY A 18 20.37 6.38 4.30
C GLY A 18 19.42 7.57 4.32
N PRO A 19 19.44 8.41 3.25
CA PRO A 19 18.54 9.53 3.11
C PRO A 19 17.08 9.04 3.00
N LEU A 20 16.16 9.77 3.60
CA LEU A 20 14.73 9.48 3.57
C LEU A 20 14.13 9.88 2.20
N ALA A 21 14.46 9.12 1.16
CA ALA A 21 14.00 9.40 -0.20
C ALA A 21 12.72 8.63 -0.56
N LEU A 22 12.70 7.33 -0.44
CA LEU A 22 11.61 6.38 -0.74
C LEU A 22 11.09 6.44 -2.20
N ARG A 23 11.79 7.09 -3.11
CA ARG A 23 11.44 7.18 -4.53
C ARG A 23 11.94 5.96 -5.29
N PHE A 24 11.13 5.39 -6.18
CA PHE A 24 11.58 4.39 -7.15
C PHE A 24 12.35 5.05 -8.29
N ASP A 25 11.88 6.19 -8.78
CA ASP A 25 12.56 7.02 -9.78
C ASP A 25 13.11 8.28 -9.09
N THR A 26 14.43 8.35 -8.92
CA THR A 26 15.09 9.48 -8.28
C THR A 26 15.11 10.74 -9.13
N SER A 27 14.83 10.63 -10.44
CA SER A 27 14.75 11.76 -11.37
C SER A 27 13.41 12.52 -11.28
N ARG A 28 12.39 11.94 -10.64
CA ARG A 28 11.03 12.49 -10.58
C ARG A 28 10.52 12.61 -9.15
N GLY A 29 9.59 13.55 -8.96
CA GLY A 29 8.91 13.75 -7.68
C GLY A 29 9.82 14.28 -6.57
N GLU A 30 9.24 14.52 -5.42
CA GLU A 30 9.95 14.95 -4.21
C GLU A 30 10.28 13.74 -3.30
N PRO A 31 11.42 13.75 -2.58
CA PRO A 31 11.72 12.71 -1.60
C PRO A 31 10.78 12.80 -0.39
N ALA A 32 10.64 11.69 0.34
CA ALA A 32 9.79 11.65 1.53
C ALA A 32 10.20 12.68 2.59
N SER A 33 11.49 12.99 2.73
CA SER A 33 11.99 14.04 3.61
C SER A 33 11.43 15.42 3.25
N ALA A 34 11.38 15.79 1.96
CA ALA A 34 10.81 17.04 1.50
C ALA A 34 9.28 17.08 1.71
N LEU A 35 8.60 15.95 1.46
CA LEU A 35 7.17 15.82 1.75
C LEU A 35 6.88 16.09 3.23
N LEU A 36 7.64 15.47 4.15
CA LEU A 36 7.49 15.68 5.59
C LEU A 36 7.90 17.11 6.05
N ALA A 37 8.82 17.75 5.33
CA ALA A 37 9.21 19.13 5.64
C ALA A 37 8.11 20.15 5.28
N ARG A 38 7.35 19.88 4.22
CA ARG A 38 6.37 20.82 3.64
C ARG A 38 4.96 20.67 4.22
N LEU A 39 4.48 19.44 4.38
CA LEU A 39 3.09 19.17 4.75
C LEU A 39 2.79 19.55 6.20
N ASP A 40 1.54 19.93 6.46
CA ASP A 40 1.06 20.15 7.82
C ASP A 40 0.72 18.81 8.54
N ALA A 41 0.45 18.89 9.86
CA ALA A 41 0.16 17.70 10.66
C ALA A 41 -1.10 16.95 10.19
N SER A 42 -2.11 17.65 9.67
CA SER A 42 -3.35 17.04 9.21
C SER A 42 -3.15 16.29 7.91
N GLU A 43 -2.36 16.82 7.00
CA GLU A 43 -1.98 16.20 5.73
C GLU A 43 -1.13 14.96 5.95
N ILE A 44 -0.10 15.06 6.81
CA ILE A 44 0.73 13.90 7.19
C ILE A 44 -0.11 12.81 7.84
N ALA A 45 -0.99 13.16 8.77
CA ALA A 45 -1.88 12.20 9.44
C ALA A 45 -2.82 11.52 8.44
N ARG A 46 -3.34 12.26 7.47
CA ARG A 46 -4.18 11.69 6.40
C ARG A 46 -3.40 10.67 5.57
N ILE A 47 -2.16 10.96 5.16
CA ILE A 47 -1.30 10.02 4.44
C ILE A 47 -1.09 8.75 5.27
N PHE A 48 -0.70 8.87 6.55
CA PHE A 48 -0.45 7.71 7.41
C PHE A 48 -1.71 6.88 7.65
N LYS A 49 -2.86 7.52 7.76
CA LYS A 49 -4.12 6.83 7.94
C LYS A 49 -4.61 6.15 6.66
N SER A 50 -4.56 6.83 5.51
CA SER A 50 -5.07 6.31 4.24
C SER A 50 -4.17 5.25 3.62
N ASN A 51 -2.85 5.47 3.63
CA ASN A 51 -1.87 4.64 2.93
C ASN A 51 -1.15 3.64 3.84
N GLY A 52 -1.15 3.86 5.16
CA GLY A 52 -0.52 2.96 6.13
C GLY A 52 -1.49 2.25 7.07
N GLU A 53 -2.76 2.65 7.06
CA GLU A 53 -3.76 2.19 8.05
C GLU A 53 -3.20 2.32 9.49
N GLU A 54 -2.42 3.41 9.74
CA GLU A 54 -1.72 3.63 11.00
C GLU A 54 -2.68 4.20 12.07
N PRO A 55 -2.92 3.48 13.18
CA PRO A 55 -3.86 3.93 14.21
C PRO A 55 -3.39 5.18 14.96
N TYR A 56 -2.08 5.42 15.07
CA TYR A 56 -1.49 6.56 15.76
C TYR A 56 -1.11 7.70 14.81
N ALA A 57 -1.67 7.73 13.59
CA ALA A 57 -1.32 8.66 12.53
C ALA A 57 -1.28 10.13 12.99
N ALA A 58 -2.30 10.61 13.70
CA ALA A 58 -2.36 11.99 14.18
C ALA A 58 -1.25 12.31 15.20
N ARG A 59 -1.01 11.39 16.13
CA ARG A 59 0.03 11.55 17.15
C ARG A 59 1.42 11.59 16.54
N ILE A 60 1.69 10.70 15.59
CA ILE A 60 2.97 10.65 14.86
C ILE A 60 3.15 11.92 14.03
N ALA A 61 2.13 12.37 13.31
CA ALA A 61 2.18 13.58 12.49
C ALA A 61 2.48 14.84 13.33
N THR A 62 1.84 14.99 14.49
CA THR A 62 2.12 16.09 15.42
C THR A 62 3.57 16.05 15.91
N ALA A 63 4.08 14.87 16.24
CA ALA A 63 5.48 14.72 16.68
C ALA A 63 6.48 15.05 15.56
N ILE A 64 6.18 14.67 14.31
CA ILE A 64 6.99 15.01 13.14
C ILE A 64 7.08 16.54 12.97
N VAL A 65 5.94 17.24 13.00
CA VAL A 65 5.88 18.70 12.84
C VAL A 65 6.63 19.40 13.98
N ALA A 66 6.47 18.94 15.21
CA ALA A 66 7.21 19.47 16.36
C ALA A 66 8.73 19.23 16.22
N ARG A 67 9.14 18.02 15.82
CA ARG A 67 10.56 17.65 15.70
C ARG A 67 11.28 18.38 14.59
N ARG A 68 10.66 18.51 13.41
CA ARG A 68 11.28 19.17 12.24
C ARG A 68 11.59 20.66 12.47
N SER A 69 10.93 21.30 13.44
CA SER A 69 11.22 22.70 13.84
C SER A 69 12.55 22.82 14.59
N VAL A 70 13.06 21.73 15.15
CA VAL A 70 14.32 21.66 15.90
C VAL A 70 15.42 21.04 15.03
N GLU A 71 15.09 19.94 14.34
CA GLU A 71 16.04 19.16 13.56
C GLU A 71 15.33 18.52 12.37
N PRO A 72 15.88 18.62 11.13
CA PRO A 72 15.30 17.98 9.95
C PRO A 72 15.17 16.47 10.10
N ILE A 73 14.07 15.90 9.57
CA ILE A 73 13.86 14.47 9.49
C ILE A 73 14.25 14.02 8.09
N ASP A 74 15.54 13.90 7.85
CA ASP A 74 16.15 13.64 6.53
C ASP A 74 16.67 12.22 6.36
N THR A 75 16.73 11.42 7.44
CA THR A 75 17.15 10.02 7.42
C THR A 75 16.05 9.08 7.88
N SER A 76 16.12 7.84 7.37
CA SER A 76 15.19 6.78 7.77
C SER A 76 15.29 6.45 9.27
N GLU A 77 16.50 6.51 9.83
CA GLU A 77 16.74 6.26 11.26
C GLU A 77 16.06 7.28 12.17
N ARG A 78 16.15 8.58 11.83
CA ARG A 78 15.50 9.66 12.59
C ARG A 78 13.99 9.48 12.61
N LEU A 79 13.41 9.16 11.45
CA LEU A 79 11.97 8.89 11.36
C LEU A 79 11.59 7.65 12.17
N ALA A 80 12.32 6.55 12.04
CA ALA A 80 12.04 5.30 12.76
C ALA A 80 12.11 5.49 14.28
N SER A 81 13.15 6.17 14.76
CA SER A 81 13.34 6.48 16.20
C SER A 81 12.22 7.38 16.73
N LEU A 82 11.84 8.41 15.97
CA LEU A 82 10.73 9.29 16.35
C LEU A 82 9.42 8.50 16.45
N VAL A 83 9.09 7.68 15.46
CA VAL A 83 7.88 6.85 15.49
C VAL A 83 7.89 5.90 16.68
N ALA A 84 9.01 5.22 16.92
CA ALA A 84 9.14 4.30 18.05
C ALA A 84 8.95 4.99 19.41
N SER A 85 9.38 6.25 19.56
CA SER A 85 9.20 7.02 20.79
C SER A 85 7.76 7.46 21.05
N VAL A 86 6.96 7.57 19.98
CA VAL A 86 5.60 8.09 20.01
C VAL A 86 4.55 6.99 20.13
N VAL A 87 4.79 5.84 19.48
CA VAL A 87 3.85 4.72 19.47
C VAL A 87 3.91 3.99 20.81
N PRO A 88 2.76 3.82 21.50
CA PRO A 88 2.75 3.12 22.78
C PRO A 88 3.23 1.68 22.66
N VAL A 89 4.06 1.26 23.61
CA VAL A 89 4.44 -0.15 23.74
C VAL A 89 3.18 -0.94 24.09
N ARG A 90 2.81 -1.90 23.25
CA ARG A 90 1.68 -2.79 23.52
C ARG A 90 2.05 -3.81 24.59
N PHE A 91 1.20 -3.95 25.62
CA PHE A 91 1.26 -5.09 26.51
C PHE A 91 0.86 -6.36 25.74
N GLY A 92 1.76 -7.33 25.65
CA GLY A 92 1.54 -8.58 24.94
C GLY A 92 2.82 -9.13 24.31
N PRO A 93 2.76 -10.25 23.59
CA PRO A 93 3.93 -10.76 22.88
C PRO A 93 4.47 -9.69 21.91
N PRO A 94 5.80 -9.53 21.84
CA PRO A 94 6.42 -8.50 21.00
C PRO A 94 5.96 -8.65 19.54
N SER A 95 5.50 -7.56 18.96
CA SER A 95 5.21 -7.52 17.54
C SER A 95 6.50 -7.80 16.76
N ARG A 96 6.43 -8.71 15.79
CA ARG A 96 7.55 -8.97 14.87
C ARG A 96 7.76 -7.83 13.86
N ILE A 97 6.85 -6.85 13.83
CA ILE A 97 6.86 -5.74 12.88
C ILE A 97 7.25 -4.47 13.60
N HIS A 98 8.26 -3.77 13.10
CA HIS A 98 8.70 -2.49 13.67
C HIS A 98 7.56 -1.46 13.62
N PRO A 99 7.35 -0.63 14.66
CA PRO A 99 6.27 0.37 14.69
C PRO A 99 6.26 1.31 13.49
N ALA A 100 7.41 1.66 12.95
CA ALA A 100 7.53 2.56 11.82
C ALA A 100 7.17 1.94 10.45
N THR A 101 7.00 0.61 10.34
CA THR A 101 6.77 -0.08 9.06
C THR A 101 5.58 0.51 8.29
N ARG A 102 4.46 0.78 8.98
CA ARG A 102 3.27 1.37 8.37
C ARG A 102 3.48 2.81 7.92
N VAL A 103 4.29 3.56 8.65
CA VAL A 103 4.67 4.95 8.32
C VAL A 103 5.52 4.98 7.05
N PHE A 104 6.54 4.12 6.96
CA PHE A 104 7.36 3.99 5.75
C PHE A 104 6.53 3.54 4.54
N GLN A 105 5.66 2.53 4.71
CA GLN A 105 4.73 2.10 3.66
C GLN A 105 3.86 3.27 3.19
N ALA A 106 3.28 4.03 4.11
CA ALA A 106 2.42 5.16 3.78
C ALA A 106 3.15 6.25 2.98
N LEU A 107 4.38 6.58 3.38
CA LEU A 107 5.21 7.54 2.68
C LEU A 107 5.62 7.04 1.30
N ARG A 108 6.03 5.78 1.17
CA ARG A 108 6.41 5.19 -0.11
C ARG A 108 5.25 5.23 -1.10
N ILE A 109 4.07 4.82 -0.67
CA ILE A 109 2.84 4.90 -1.47
C ILE A 109 2.55 6.34 -1.89
N ALA A 110 2.70 7.32 -0.97
CA ALA A 110 2.42 8.72 -1.28
C ALA A 110 3.44 9.35 -2.24
N VAL A 111 4.73 9.02 -2.07
CA VAL A 111 5.82 9.56 -2.90
C VAL A 111 5.78 9.03 -4.32
N ASN A 112 5.40 7.74 -4.49
CA ASN A 112 5.41 7.08 -5.79
C ASN A 112 4.02 6.97 -6.45
N ASP A 113 2.97 7.47 -5.79
CA ASP A 113 1.56 7.30 -6.23
C ASP A 113 1.21 5.85 -6.60
N GLU A 114 1.65 4.89 -5.75
CA GLU A 114 1.53 3.46 -6.05
C GLU A 114 0.09 3.01 -6.26
N LEU A 115 -0.84 3.54 -5.47
CA LEU A 115 -2.26 3.14 -5.57
C LEU A 115 -2.94 3.73 -6.81
N GLY A 116 -2.64 4.98 -7.18
CA GLY A 116 -3.13 5.60 -8.41
C GLY A 116 -2.58 4.92 -9.65
N ALA A 117 -1.29 4.57 -9.64
CA ALA A 117 -0.67 3.79 -10.71
C ALA A 117 -1.31 2.40 -10.86
N LEU A 118 -1.62 1.71 -9.74
CA LEU A 118 -2.32 0.43 -9.75
C LEU A 118 -3.72 0.54 -10.34
N GLU A 119 -4.51 1.54 -9.95
CA GLU A 119 -5.85 1.78 -10.49
C GLU A 119 -5.79 2.00 -12.01
N THR A 120 -4.89 2.87 -12.47
CA THR A 120 -4.69 3.15 -13.90
C THR A 120 -4.26 1.89 -14.67
N ALA A 121 -3.34 1.11 -14.11
CA ALA A 121 -2.87 -0.13 -14.73
C ALA A 121 -3.98 -1.17 -14.84
N LEU A 122 -4.83 -1.30 -13.82
CA LEU A 122 -5.97 -2.23 -13.83
C LEU A 122 -7.00 -1.84 -14.90
N ASP A 123 -7.35 -0.57 -14.98
CA ASP A 123 -8.31 -0.10 -15.98
C ASP A 123 -7.78 -0.33 -17.41
N GLY A 124 -6.50 -0.02 -17.63
CA GLY A 124 -5.85 -0.28 -18.91
C GLY A 124 -5.78 -1.78 -19.24
N ALA A 125 -5.37 -2.61 -18.29
CA ALA A 125 -5.26 -4.05 -18.48
C ALA A 125 -6.62 -4.71 -18.78
N ILE A 126 -7.67 -4.30 -18.08
CA ILE A 126 -9.04 -4.81 -18.30
C ILE A 126 -9.51 -4.38 -19.70
N GLY A 127 -9.22 -3.14 -20.13
CA GLY A 127 -9.61 -2.64 -21.45
C GLY A 127 -8.89 -3.31 -22.63
N LEU A 128 -7.67 -3.79 -22.41
CA LEU A 128 -6.84 -4.46 -23.42
C LEU A 128 -7.03 -5.98 -23.46
N LEU A 129 -7.78 -6.56 -22.51
CA LEU A 129 -7.93 -7.99 -22.43
C LEU A 129 -8.76 -8.54 -23.58
N ALA A 130 -8.16 -9.39 -24.39
CA ALA A 130 -8.86 -10.07 -25.49
C ALA A 130 -9.89 -11.08 -24.97
N GLY A 131 -10.90 -11.41 -25.78
CA GLY A 131 -11.88 -12.45 -25.47
C GLY A 131 -11.21 -13.79 -25.16
N GLY A 132 -11.50 -14.37 -23.98
CA GLY A 132 -10.86 -15.58 -23.47
C GLY A 132 -9.50 -15.34 -22.80
N GLY A 133 -8.96 -14.12 -22.82
CA GLY A 133 -7.75 -13.74 -22.10
C GLY A 133 -7.91 -13.85 -20.58
N ARG A 134 -6.79 -13.90 -19.87
CA ARG A 134 -6.76 -13.99 -18.41
C ARG A 134 -5.90 -12.88 -17.82
N ILE A 135 -6.36 -12.27 -16.73
CA ILE A 135 -5.61 -11.31 -15.93
C ILE A 135 -5.40 -11.89 -14.54
N VAL A 136 -4.15 -11.85 -14.08
CA VAL A 136 -3.77 -12.27 -12.72
C VAL A 136 -3.06 -11.13 -12.06
N VAL A 137 -3.51 -10.72 -10.89
CA VAL A 137 -2.91 -9.61 -10.13
C VAL A 137 -2.45 -10.14 -8.79
N LEU A 138 -1.18 -9.91 -8.48
CA LEU A 138 -0.59 -10.26 -7.19
C LEU A 138 -0.55 -9.01 -6.31
N THR A 139 -1.11 -9.11 -5.11
CA THR A 139 -1.17 -7.99 -4.15
C THR A 139 -0.41 -8.33 -2.88
N TYR A 140 0.33 -7.38 -2.31
CA TYR A 140 1.19 -7.60 -1.14
C TYR A 140 0.63 -6.99 0.15
N HIS A 141 -0.32 -6.06 0.05
CA HIS A 141 -0.95 -5.45 1.22
C HIS A 141 -2.45 -5.19 1.02
N SER A 142 -3.14 -4.87 2.12
CA SER A 142 -4.60 -4.73 2.19
C SER A 142 -5.18 -3.67 1.24
N LEU A 143 -4.46 -2.59 0.99
CA LEU A 143 -4.93 -1.50 0.13
C LEU A 143 -4.96 -1.92 -1.33
N GLU A 144 -3.89 -2.56 -1.82
CA GLU A 144 -3.85 -3.13 -3.17
C GLU A 144 -4.95 -4.19 -3.35
N ASP A 145 -5.07 -5.15 -2.41
CA ASP A 145 -6.12 -6.18 -2.43
C ASP A 145 -7.52 -5.56 -2.56
N ARG A 146 -7.77 -4.47 -1.85
CA ARG A 146 -9.04 -3.75 -1.89
C ARG A 146 -9.30 -3.09 -3.25
N ILE A 147 -8.27 -2.47 -3.85
CA ILE A 147 -8.36 -1.84 -5.17
C ILE A 147 -8.66 -2.89 -6.23
N VAL A 148 -7.88 -3.98 -6.28
CA VAL A 148 -8.07 -5.06 -7.25
C VAL A 148 -9.45 -5.69 -7.13
N LYS A 149 -9.92 -5.99 -5.91
CA LYS A 149 -11.26 -6.50 -5.66
C LYS A 149 -12.34 -5.57 -6.18
N ARG A 150 -12.21 -4.27 -5.95
CA ARG A 150 -13.17 -3.26 -6.42
C ARG A 150 -13.18 -3.18 -7.95
N ALA A 151 -12.01 -3.13 -8.59
CA ALA A 151 -11.89 -3.09 -10.03
C ALA A 151 -12.51 -4.33 -10.68
N PHE A 152 -12.18 -5.53 -10.19
CA PHE A 152 -12.74 -6.77 -10.72
C PHE A 152 -14.25 -6.88 -10.46
N ALA A 153 -14.72 -6.52 -9.26
CA ALA A 153 -16.15 -6.51 -8.97
C ALA A 153 -16.92 -5.52 -9.86
N ALA A 154 -16.34 -4.37 -10.17
CA ALA A 154 -16.93 -3.40 -11.09
C ALA A 154 -16.99 -3.92 -12.53
N ALA A 155 -15.95 -4.63 -12.98
CA ALA A 155 -15.87 -5.20 -14.33
C ALA A 155 -16.79 -6.43 -14.52
N VAL A 156 -17.03 -7.21 -13.46
CA VAL A 156 -17.97 -8.33 -13.47
C VAL A 156 -19.43 -7.88 -13.40
N ARG A 157 -19.67 -6.69 -12.84
CA ARG A 157 -21.04 -6.19 -12.68
C ARG A 157 -21.65 -5.79 -14.03
N GLY A 158 -22.72 -6.47 -14.43
CA GLY A 158 -23.41 -6.19 -15.69
C GLY A 158 -24.34 -4.97 -15.66
N CYS A 159 -24.76 -4.52 -14.48
CA CYS A 159 -25.67 -3.39 -14.35
C CYS A 159 -25.26 -2.48 -13.18
N ILE A 160 -25.34 -1.16 -13.39
CA ILE A 160 -25.07 -0.13 -12.38
C ILE A 160 -26.31 0.69 -12.00
N CYS A 161 -27.47 0.33 -12.54
CA CYS A 161 -28.73 0.96 -12.17
C CYS A 161 -29.05 0.74 -10.68
N PRO A 162 -29.84 1.65 -10.07
CA PRO A 162 -30.35 1.43 -8.71
C PRO A 162 -31.11 0.10 -8.61
N PRO A 163 -31.03 -0.62 -7.46
CA PRO A 163 -31.65 -1.94 -7.30
C PRO A 163 -33.17 -2.00 -7.54
N ARG A 164 -33.84 -0.85 -7.51
CA ARG A 164 -35.30 -0.73 -7.69
C ARG A 164 -35.69 -0.03 -9.01
N ALA A 165 -34.74 0.11 -9.94
CA ALA A 165 -35.06 0.66 -11.24
C ALA A 165 -36.01 -0.28 -12.00
N PRO A 166 -37.14 0.22 -12.57
CA PRO A 166 -38.14 -0.61 -13.26
C PRO A 166 -37.61 -1.26 -14.53
N ALA A 167 -36.59 -0.66 -15.15
CA ALA A 167 -35.89 -1.21 -16.31
C ALA A 167 -34.42 -0.78 -16.27
N CYS A 168 -33.55 -1.62 -16.88
CA CYS A 168 -32.12 -1.30 -17.02
C CYS A 168 -31.92 -0.28 -18.13
N GLY A 169 -31.49 0.95 -17.77
CA GLY A 169 -31.16 2.02 -18.72
C GLY A 169 -29.66 2.24 -18.91
N CYS A 170 -28.77 1.52 -18.19
CA CYS A 170 -27.32 1.79 -18.24
C CYS A 170 -26.59 1.12 -19.40
N GLY A 171 -27.17 0.12 -20.08
CA GLY A 171 -26.54 -0.61 -21.20
C GLY A 171 -25.22 -1.32 -20.86
N LYS A 172 -24.82 -1.37 -19.56
CA LYS A 172 -23.54 -1.96 -19.14
C LYS A 172 -23.60 -3.48 -19.25
N THR A 173 -22.61 -4.06 -19.91
CA THR A 173 -22.36 -5.50 -19.96
C THR A 173 -21.14 -5.86 -19.13
N PRO A 174 -21.08 -7.07 -18.52
CA PRO A 174 -19.87 -7.57 -17.87
C PRO A 174 -18.72 -7.67 -18.86
N THR A 175 -17.54 -7.19 -18.47
CA THR A 175 -16.31 -7.30 -19.27
C THR A 175 -15.41 -8.42 -18.79
N LEU A 176 -15.57 -8.84 -17.53
CA LEU A 176 -14.80 -9.93 -16.91
C LEU A 176 -15.72 -11.00 -16.31
N ARG A 177 -15.14 -12.18 -16.14
CA ARG A 177 -15.68 -13.27 -15.32
C ARG A 177 -14.61 -13.69 -14.32
N LEU A 178 -14.90 -13.67 -13.01
CA LEU A 178 -13.98 -14.17 -12.00
C LEU A 178 -13.85 -15.70 -12.14
N LEU A 179 -12.63 -16.18 -12.18
CA LEU A 179 -12.33 -17.62 -12.12
C LEU A 179 -12.40 -18.11 -10.68
N HIS A 180 -11.97 -17.29 -9.73
CA HIS A 180 -12.05 -17.54 -8.30
C HIS A 180 -12.76 -16.41 -7.58
N ARG A 181 -13.70 -16.74 -6.67
CA ARG A 181 -14.41 -15.72 -5.86
C ARG A 181 -13.56 -15.15 -4.75
N LYS A 182 -12.58 -15.90 -4.28
CA LYS A 182 -11.64 -15.50 -3.22
C LYS A 182 -10.24 -15.46 -3.79
N PRO A 183 -9.41 -14.52 -3.34
CA PRO A 183 -7.99 -14.53 -3.72
C PRO A 183 -7.33 -15.84 -3.30
N LEU A 184 -6.40 -16.30 -4.12
CA LEU A 184 -5.58 -17.46 -3.83
C LEU A 184 -4.39 -17.03 -2.98
N GLY A 185 -4.09 -17.78 -1.93
CA GLY A 185 -2.86 -17.65 -1.14
C GLY A 185 -1.88 -18.76 -1.47
N ALA A 186 -0.68 -18.67 -0.95
CA ALA A 186 0.33 -19.71 -1.08
C ALA A 186 -0.16 -21.04 -0.45
N ALA A 187 0.08 -22.15 -1.12
CA ALA A 187 -0.21 -23.48 -0.60
C ALA A 187 0.80 -23.88 0.49
N ASP A 188 0.42 -24.81 1.38
CA ASP A 188 1.30 -25.25 2.48
C ASP A 188 2.65 -25.79 1.99
N GLY A 189 2.67 -26.50 0.87
CA GLY A 189 3.90 -26.99 0.23
C GLY A 189 4.80 -25.86 -0.25
N GLU A 190 4.22 -24.79 -0.80
CA GLU A 190 4.95 -23.59 -1.21
C GLU A 190 5.50 -22.84 0.00
N VAL A 191 4.70 -22.70 1.07
CA VAL A 191 5.14 -22.07 2.32
C VAL A 191 6.27 -22.86 2.98
N SER A 192 6.27 -24.17 2.86
CA SER A 192 7.31 -25.04 3.41
C SER A 192 8.64 -24.91 2.65
N SER A 193 8.58 -24.82 1.32
CA SER A 193 9.77 -24.64 0.46
C SER A 193 10.26 -23.19 0.40
N ASN A 194 9.34 -22.23 0.50
CA ASN A 194 9.60 -20.80 0.49
C ASN A 194 8.82 -20.09 1.61
N PRO A 195 9.38 -19.98 2.84
CA PRO A 195 8.70 -19.34 3.97
C PRO A 195 8.25 -17.90 3.69
N ARG A 196 8.87 -17.21 2.72
CA ARG A 196 8.47 -15.86 2.31
C ARG A 196 7.13 -15.84 1.60
N SER A 197 6.74 -16.93 0.92
CA SER A 197 5.44 -17.03 0.22
C SER A 197 4.25 -16.91 1.16
N ARG A 198 4.40 -17.20 2.46
CA ARG A 198 3.36 -16.96 3.48
C ARG A 198 2.91 -15.50 3.53
N LYS A 199 3.82 -14.58 3.21
CA LYS A 199 3.60 -13.12 3.24
C LYS A 199 3.38 -12.53 1.85
N ILE A 200 3.67 -13.29 0.80
CA ILE A 200 3.36 -12.93 -0.57
C ILE A 200 1.85 -12.98 -0.68
N GLY A 201 1.28 -11.86 -0.92
CA GLY A 201 -0.05 -11.44 -1.14
C GLY A 201 -1.08 -12.44 -1.65
N ARG A 202 -2.14 -11.89 -2.16
CA ARG A 202 -3.28 -12.62 -2.66
C ARG A 202 -3.33 -12.49 -4.17
N ALA A 203 -3.32 -13.63 -4.88
CA ALA A 203 -3.51 -13.65 -6.32
C ALA A 203 -5.00 -13.53 -6.66
N HIS A 204 -5.36 -12.53 -7.46
CA HIS A 204 -6.69 -12.33 -8.01
C HIS A 204 -6.72 -12.77 -9.47
N VAL A 205 -7.67 -13.62 -9.85
CA VAL A 205 -7.77 -14.22 -11.19
C VAL A 205 -9.18 -14.04 -11.75
#